data_11fc655ca6a02fe927b70e70288cc7e8
#
_entry.id   11fc655ca6a02fe927b70e70288cc7e8
#
_cell.length_a   1.000
_cell.length_b   1.000
_cell.length_c   1.000
_cell.angle_alpha   90.00
_cell.angle_beta   90.00
_cell.angle_gamma   90.00
#
_symmetry.space_group_name_H-M   'P 1'
#
loop_
_entity.id
_entity.type
_entity.pdbx_description
1 polymer ?
#
loop_
_entity_poly.entity_id
_entity_poly.type
_entity_poly.pdbx_seq_one_letter_code
_entity_poly.pdbx_strand_id
1 'polypeptide(L)' 'MMTMESGALFQGEWLVNTNKRDGRGVQIWPDGSRYDGFWKNGACDGRGRLVHAEGDVYEGEW' A
#
# COMPACT_ATOMS: atom_id res chain seq x y z
N MET A 1 -9.85 6.43 5.56
CA MET A 1 -8.92 6.51 4.42
C MET A 1 -8.15 7.81 4.50
N MET A 2 -6.89 7.78 4.16
CA MET A 2 -6.00 8.92 4.31
C MET A 2 -5.34 9.27 2.98
N THR A 3 -5.33 10.57 2.64
CA THR A 3 -4.67 11.05 1.42
C THR A 3 -3.23 11.38 1.74
N MET A 4 -2.31 10.86 0.95
CA MET A 4 -0.89 11.08 1.11
C MET A 4 -0.43 12.26 0.25
N GLU A 5 0.77 12.80 0.53
CA GLU A 5 1.31 13.95 -0.19
C GLU A 5 1.37 13.76 -1.70
N SER A 6 1.61 12.56 -2.14
CA SER A 6 1.66 12.22 -3.57
C SER A 6 0.29 12.14 -4.23
N GLY A 7 -0.79 12.35 -3.46
CA GLY A 7 -2.15 12.14 -3.95
C GLY A 7 -2.63 10.71 -3.81
N ALA A 8 -1.78 9.80 -3.31
CA ALA A 8 -2.19 8.43 -3.07
C ALA A 8 -3.09 8.35 -1.83
N LEU A 9 -3.95 7.34 -1.84
CA LEU A 9 -4.83 7.05 -0.70
C LEU A 9 -4.36 5.78 -0.02
N PHE A 10 -4.36 5.77 1.31
CA PHE A 10 -4.01 4.58 2.07
C PHE A 10 -5.09 4.28 3.09
N GLN A 11 -5.47 3.01 3.17
CA GLN A 11 -6.41 2.51 4.16
C GLN A 11 -5.85 1.23 4.76
N GLY A 12 -5.60 1.24 6.06
CA GLY A 12 -5.03 0.08 6.73
C GLY A 12 -4.46 0.41 8.09
N GLU A 13 -3.52 -0.43 8.52
CA GLU A 13 -2.91 -0.31 9.84
C GLU A 13 -1.68 0.58 9.81
N TRP A 14 -1.43 1.24 10.92
CA TRP A 14 -0.30 2.14 11.10
C TRP A 14 0.50 1.74 12.32
N LEU A 15 1.80 1.96 12.27
CA LEU A 15 2.66 1.78 13.43
C LEU A 15 2.31 2.84 14.46
N VAL A 16 2.13 2.41 15.71
CA VAL A 16 1.70 3.29 16.80
C VAL A 16 2.61 4.51 16.93
N ASN A 17 1.99 5.69 17.03
CA ASN A 17 2.67 6.98 17.21
C ASN A 17 3.63 7.35 16.08
N THR A 18 3.39 6.84 14.88
CA THR A 18 4.21 7.18 13.70
C THR A 18 3.30 7.40 12.50
N ASN A 19 3.90 7.90 11.41
CA ASN A 19 3.22 8.03 10.13
C ASN A 19 3.57 6.88 9.19
N LYS A 20 4.07 5.77 9.74
CA LYS A 20 4.51 4.65 8.93
C LYS A 20 3.43 3.59 8.83
N ARG A 21 3.19 3.12 7.62
CA ARG A 21 2.25 2.02 7.37
C ARG A 21 2.87 0.75 7.90
N ASP A 22 2.09 -0.01 8.64
CA ASP A 22 2.55 -1.25 9.25
C ASP A 22 1.37 -2.20 9.41
N GLY A 23 1.58 -3.47 9.10
CA GLY A 23 0.51 -4.45 9.11
C GLY A 23 -0.16 -4.54 7.75
N ARG A 24 -1.45 -4.79 7.72
CA ARG A 24 -2.18 -4.97 6.46
C ARG A 24 -2.80 -3.65 6.00
N GLY A 25 -2.69 -3.37 4.70
CA GLY A 25 -3.30 -2.18 4.16
C GLY A 25 -3.38 -2.17 2.66
N VAL A 26 -4.19 -1.24 2.15
CA VAL A 26 -4.38 -1.03 0.72
C VAL A 26 -3.96 0.40 0.39
N GLN A 27 -3.13 0.54 -0.62
CA GLN A 27 -2.75 1.86 -1.12
C GLN A 27 -3.16 1.98 -2.58
N ILE A 28 -3.74 3.13 -2.92
CA ILE A 28 -4.18 3.42 -4.28
C ILE A 28 -3.48 4.69 -4.72
N TRP A 29 -2.80 4.63 -5.87
CA TRP A 29 -2.09 5.78 -6.44
C TRP A 29 -2.96 6.54 -7.44
N PRO A 30 -2.61 7.80 -7.71
CA PRO A 30 -3.41 8.63 -8.63
C PRO A 30 -3.51 8.07 -10.05
N ASP A 31 -2.53 7.27 -10.48
CA ASP A 31 -2.55 6.66 -11.80
C ASP A 31 -3.47 5.45 -11.91
N GLY A 32 -4.08 5.04 -10.79
CA GLY A 32 -4.95 3.88 -10.74
C GLY A 32 -4.27 2.61 -10.26
N SER A 33 -2.97 2.65 -10.01
CA SER A 33 -2.26 1.50 -9.44
C SER A 33 -2.72 1.25 -8.02
N ARG A 34 -2.66 -0.01 -7.58
CA ARG A 34 -3.14 -0.40 -6.26
C ARG A 34 -2.27 -1.50 -5.68
N TYR A 35 -1.90 -1.36 -4.40
CA TYR A 35 -1.24 -2.43 -3.64
C TYR A 35 -2.13 -2.85 -2.48
N ASP A 36 -2.38 -4.14 -2.36
CA ASP A 36 -3.18 -4.72 -1.29
C ASP A 36 -2.34 -5.82 -0.63
N GLY A 37 -1.91 -5.60 0.59
CA GLY A 37 -1.07 -6.57 1.27
C GLY A 37 -0.48 -6.05 2.57
N PHE A 38 0.69 -6.58 2.90
CA PHE A 38 1.35 -6.28 4.16
C PHE A 38 2.41 -5.20 4.00
N TRP A 39 2.59 -4.44 5.07
CA TRP A 39 3.48 -3.30 5.15
C TRP A 39 4.33 -3.39 6.39
N LYS A 40 5.55 -2.84 6.32
CA LYS A 40 6.42 -2.72 7.47
C LYS A 40 7.24 -1.45 7.34
N ASN A 41 7.16 -0.59 8.37
CA ASN A 41 7.88 0.68 8.41
C ASN A 41 7.66 1.54 7.15
N GLY A 42 6.45 1.50 6.62
CA GLY A 42 6.09 2.30 5.46
C GLY A 42 6.41 1.70 4.11
N ALA A 43 6.96 0.49 4.08
CA ALA A 43 7.30 -0.20 2.85
C ALA A 43 6.50 -1.48 2.71
N CYS A 44 6.28 -1.92 1.47
CA CYS A 44 5.66 -3.22 1.21
C CYS A 44 6.56 -4.32 1.75
N ASP A 45 5.99 -5.23 2.53
CA ASP A 45 6.74 -6.31 3.14
C ASP A 45 5.81 -7.50 3.36
N GLY A 46 6.30 -8.69 3.01
CA GLY A 46 5.51 -9.90 3.12
C GLY A 46 4.60 -10.09 1.91
N ARG A 47 3.47 -10.74 2.11
CA ARG A 47 2.58 -11.04 1.00
C ARG A 47 1.79 -9.83 0.58
N GLY A 48 1.64 -9.69 -0.74
CA GLY A 48 0.84 -8.62 -1.26
C GLY A 48 0.57 -8.77 -2.74
N ARG A 49 -0.37 -7.95 -3.23
CA ARG A 49 -0.78 -7.95 -4.62
C ARG A 49 -0.74 -6.53 -5.14
N LEU A 50 0.07 -6.32 -6.16
CA LEU A 50 0.16 -5.03 -6.83
C LEU A 50 -0.53 -5.11 -8.19
N VAL A 51 -1.46 -4.20 -8.41
CA VAL A 51 -2.16 -4.09 -9.69
C VAL A 51 -1.76 -2.75 -10.31
N HIS A 52 -1.14 -2.81 -11.48
CA HIS A 52 -0.78 -1.61 -12.21
C HIS A 52 -1.97 -1.01 -12.94
N ALA A 53 -1.91 0.29 -13.17
CA ALA A 53 -2.95 1.01 -13.91
C ALA A 53 -3.19 0.41 -15.29
N GLU A 54 -2.15 -0.19 -15.88
CA GLU A 54 -2.25 -0.80 -17.20
C GLU A 54 -2.81 -2.22 -17.19
N GLY A 55 -3.06 -2.77 -16.01
CA GLY A 55 -3.66 -4.10 -15.87
C GLY A 55 -2.68 -5.19 -15.45
N ASP A 56 -1.40 -4.90 -15.34
CA ASP A 56 -0.43 -5.88 -14.87
C ASP A 56 -0.64 -6.18 -13.40
N VAL A 57 -0.52 -7.45 -13.04
CA VAL A 57 -0.71 -7.89 -11.66
C VAL A 57 0.53 -8.64 -11.19
N TYR A 58 1.04 -8.23 -10.04
CA TYR A 58 2.18 -8.88 -9.38
C TYR A 58 1.72 -9.34 -8.00
N GLU A 59 1.82 -10.63 -7.76
CA GLU A 59 1.36 -11.22 -6.51
C GLU A 59 2.43 -12.13 -5.94
N GLY A 60 2.69 -12.00 -4.63
CA GLY A 60 3.71 -12.79 -3.98
C GLY A 60 4.28 -12.08 -2.76
N GLU A 61 5.54 -12.40 -2.45
CA GLU A 61 6.25 -11.79 -1.33
C GLU A 61 7.14 -10.66 -1.80
N TRP A 62 7.22 -9.63 -0.96
CA TRP A 62 7.97 -8.40 -1.23
C TRP A 62 9.10 -8.21 -0.23
#